data_60d3d71fc1b2e3918b33fe5bda9f528a
#
_entry.id   60d3d71fc1b2e3918b33fe5bda9f528a
#
_cell.length_a   1.000
_cell.length_b   1.000
_cell.length_c   1.000
_cell.angle_alpha   90.00
_cell.angle_beta   90.00
_cell.angle_gamma   90.00
#
_symmetry.space_group_name_H-M   'P 1'
#
loop_
_entity.id
_entity.type
_entity.pdbx_description
1 polymer ?
#
loop_
_entity_poly.entity_id
_entity_poly.type
_entity_poly.pdbx_seq_one_letter_code
_entity_poly.pdbx_strand_id
1 'polypeptide(L)'
;MKLDHVTIVAPDCEPIRHFLVDIASMKVGPRPPFGIGGYWLYLDGAPAVHLIENGSVLASPGGGRAATRIDHLALRVQGAAEWRALRARLHEHAIPFSEADVPLAREQQVFVQLAPGVVIEFVTSLSSPSAFSAFSN
;
A
#
# COMPACT_ATOMS: atom_id res chain seq x y z
N MET A 1 3.51 -9.94 -11.38
CA MET A 1 3.19 -8.65 -10.73
C MET A 1 1.80 -8.21 -11.11
N LYS A 2 1.04 -7.68 -10.20
CA LYS A 2 -0.33 -7.21 -10.45
C LYS A 2 -0.63 -5.99 -9.59
N LEU A 3 -1.63 -5.20 -10.02
CA LEU A 3 -2.14 -4.10 -9.20
C LEU A 3 -2.73 -4.66 -7.90
N ASP A 4 -2.29 -4.15 -6.76
CA ASP A 4 -2.78 -4.57 -5.45
C ASP A 4 -3.86 -3.62 -4.91
N HIS A 5 -3.52 -2.34 -4.78
CA HIS A 5 -4.46 -1.35 -4.27
C HIS A 5 -4.03 0.07 -4.63
N VAL A 6 -4.95 1.00 -4.44
CA VAL A 6 -4.69 2.44 -4.48
C VAL A 6 -4.98 3.01 -3.10
N THR A 7 -4.10 3.86 -2.59
CA THR A 7 -4.29 4.55 -1.31
C THR A 7 -4.64 6.01 -1.55
N ILE A 8 -5.74 6.44 -0.95
CA ILE A 8 -6.20 7.82 -0.93
C ILE A 8 -6.06 8.35 0.49
N VAL A 9 -5.38 9.47 0.63
CA VAL A 9 -5.24 10.18 1.90
C VAL A 9 -6.15 11.39 1.86
N ALA A 10 -6.91 11.62 2.92
CA ALA A 10 -7.79 12.77 3.04
C ALA A 10 -7.93 13.21 4.50
N PRO A 11 -8.19 14.50 4.77
CA PRO A 11 -8.52 14.95 6.13
C PRO A 11 -9.80 14.33 6.68
N ASP A 12 -10.78 14.09 5.81
CA ASP A 12 -12.04 13.43 6.11
C ASP A 12 -12.33 12.42 4.99
N CYS A 13 -12.34 11.15 5.32
CA CYS A 13 -12.57 10.07 4.36
C CYS A 13 -14.05 9.77 4.12
N GLU A 14 -14.96 10.35 4.91
CA GLU A 14 -16.39 9.99 4.84
C GLU A 14 -17.04 10.27 3.47
N PRO A 15 -16.82 11.44 2.85
CA PRO A 15 -17.40 11.67 1.52
C PRO A 15 -16.91 10.69 0.46
N ILE A 16 -15.63 10.30 0.54
CA ILE A 16 -15.02 9.35 -0.40
C ILE A 16 -15.60 7.95 -0.17
N ARG A 17 -15.68 7.54 1.10
CA ARG A 17 -16.29 6.25 1.46
C ARG A 17 -17.73 6.16 0.98
N HIS A 18 -18.54 7.19 1.23
CA HIS A 18 -19.93 7.22 0.78
C HIS A 18 -20.04 7.07 -0.73
N PHE A 19 -19.22 7.79 -1.48
CA PHE A 19 -19.25 7.71 -2.95
C PHE A 19 -18.89 6.30 -3.43
N LEU A 20 -17.78 5.74 -2.92
CA LEU A 20 -17.31 4.43 -3.37
C LEU A 20 -18.24 3.29 -2.96
N VAL A 21 -18.88 3.40 -1.80
CA VAL A 21 -19.86 2.40 -1.35
C VAL A 21 -21.19 2.53 -2.11
N ASP A 22 -21.73 3.74 -2.17
CA ASP A 22 -23.08 3.95 -2.69
C ASP A 22 -23.12 3.95 -4.23
N ILE A 23 -22.09 4.46 -4.89
CA ILE A 23 -22.07 4.58 -6.36
C ILE A 23 -21.27 3.45 -7.00
N ALA A 24 -20.08 3.14 -6.47
CA ALA A 24 -19.23 2.09 -7.06
C ALA A 24 -19.49 0.69 -6.47
N SER A 25 -20.43 0.58 -5.54
CA SER A 25 -20.82 -0.70 -4.91
C SER A 25 -19.67 -1.42 -4.19
N MET A 26 -18.69 -0.67 -3.72
CA MET A 26 -17.62 -1.23 -2.90
C MET A 26 -18.12 -1.50 -1.49
N LYS A 27 -17.43 -2.40 -0.78
CA LYS A 27 -17.81 -2.79 0.58
C LYS A 27 -16.70 -2.47 1.55
N VAL A 28 -17.07 -1.87 2.70
CA VAL A 28 -16.14 -1.72 3.81
C VAL A 28 -15.85 -3.10 4.40
N GLY A 29 -14.59 -3.41 4.62
CA GLY A 29 -14.18 -4.70 5.15
C GLY A 29 -12.98 -4.62 6.09
N PRO A 30 -12.48 -5.79 6.52
CA PRO A 30 -11.40 -5.88 7.50
C PRO A 30 -10.15 -5.11 7.07
N ARG A 31 -9.48 -4.55 8.06
CA ARG A 31 -8.30 -3.72 7.91
C ARG A 31 -7.38 -3.94 9.12
N PRO A 32 -6.04 -4.08 8.92
CA PRO A 32 -5.13 -4.17 10.05
C PRO A 32 -5.22 -2.93 10.96
N PRO A 33 -4.92 -3.08 12.27
CA PRO A 33 -4.96 -1.95 13.21
C PRO A 33 -3.70 -1.08 13.06
N PHE A 34 -3.78 -0.06 12.22
CA PHE A 34 -2.65 0.84 11.97
C PHE A 34 -2.54 2.00 12.96
N GLY A 35 -3.49 2.18 13.86
CA GLY A 35 -3.53 3.32 14.77
C GLY A 35 -3.90 4.65 14.11
N ILE A 36 -4.27 4.64 12.84
CA ILE A 36 -4.73 5.79 12.07
C ILE A 36 -6.12 5.48 11.54
N GLY A 37 -7.02 6.46 11.53
CA GLY A 37 -8.36 6.30 10.98
C GLY A 37 -8.34 6.00 9.49
N GLY A 38 -9.36 5.32 9.02
CA GLY A 38 -9.51 4.99 7.62
C GLY A 38 -10.35 3.75 7.38
N TYR A 39 -10.40 3.36 6.12
CA TYR A 39 -11.18 2.22 5.68
C TYR A 39 -10.44 1.45 4.60
N TRP A 40 -10.64 0.15 4.57
CA TRP A 40 -10.33 -0.66 3.39
C TRP A 40 -11.63 -0.95 2.66
N LEU A 41 -11.70 -0.58 1.41
CA LEU A 41 -12.86 -0.80 0.56
C LEU A 41 -12.58 -1.94 -0.40
N TYR A 42 -13.47 -2.92 -0.38
CA TYR A 42 -13.30 -4.17 -1.10
C TYR A 42 -14.07 -4.15 -2.42
N LEU A 43 -13.40 -4.60 -3.46
CA LEU A 43 -13.96 -4.81 -4.79
C LEU A 43 -13.62 -6.24 -5.20
N ASP A 44 -14.63 -7.02 -5.55
CA ASP A 44 -14.46 -8.43 -5.93
C ASP A 44 -13.68 -9.25 -4.88
N GLY A 45 -13.96 -9.01 -3.60
CA GLY A 45 -13.36 -9.75 -2.50
C GLY A 45 -11.95 -9.33 -2.10
N ALA A 46 -11.40 -8.28 -2.70
CA ALA A 46 -10.05 -7.79 -2.39
C ALA A 46 -10.08 -6.32 -1.96
N PRO A 47 -9.23 -5.92 -0.99
CA PRO A 47 -9.16 -4.53 -0.53
C PRO A 47 -8.43 -3.66 -1.56
N ALA A 48 -9.19 -3.17 -2.53
CA ALA A 48 -8.67 -2.48 -3.69
C ALA A 48 -8.40 -0.99 -3.46
N VAL A 49 -9.10 -0.34 -2.52
CA VAL A 49 -8.88 1.06 -2.17
C VAL A 49 -8.68 1.17 -0.66
N HIS A 50 -7.56 1.73 -0.26
CA HIS A 50 -7.25 2.04 1.13
C HIS A 50 -7.46 3.54 1.36
N LEU A 51 -8.34 3.89 2.29
CA LEU A 51 -8.55 5.27 2.71
C LEU A 51 -7.80 5.50 4.02
N ILE A 52 -7.01 6.57 4.05
CA ILE A 52 -6.30 7.00 5.26
C ILE A 52 -6.77 8.39 5.61
N GLU A 53 -7.32 8.53 6.82
CA GLU A 53 -7.73 9.81 7.34
C GLU A 53 -6.58 10.46 8.09
N ASN A 54 -6.12 11.60 7.60
CA ASN A 54 -4.97 12.29 8.17
C ASN A 54 -5.20 13.80 8.20
N GLY A 55 -5.68 14.30 9.36
CA GLY A 55 -5.92 15.70 9.58
C GLY A 55 -4.65 16.57 9.51
N SER A 56 -3.47 16.00 9.78
CA SER A 56 -2.21 16.74 9.72
C SER A 56 -1.80 17.13 8.30
N VAL A 57 -2.40 16.52 7.29
CA VAL A 57 -2.14 16.85 5.88
C VAL A 57 -2.50 18.31 5.58
N LEU A 58 -3.51 18.87 6.29
CA LEU A 58 -3.89 20.27 6.13
C LEU A 58 -2.84 21.25 6.64
N ALA A 59 -2.00 20.82 7.57
CA ALA A 59 -1.01 21.66 8.24
C ALA A 59 0.39 21.56 7.65
N SER A 60 0.56 20.90 6.51
CA SER A 60 1.87 20.65 5.91
C SER A 60 2.46 21.95 5.33
N PRO A 61 3.43 22.59 5.98
CA PRO A 61 4.05 23.79 5.44
C PRO A 61 4.95 23.43 4.25
N GLY A 62 4.96 24.27 3.26
CA GLY A 62 5.73 24.02 2.04
C GLY A 62 5.01 23.11 1.05
N GLY A 63 3.72 23.01 1.23
CA GLY A 63 2.79 22.15 0.60
C GLY A 63 2.78 22.10 -0.90
N GLY A 64 3.60 21.27 -1.44
CA GLY A 64 3.39 20.84 -2.81
C GLY A 64 2.30 19.76 -2.95
N ARG A 65 1.70 19.28 -1.84
CA ARG A 65 0.73 18.18 -1.88
C ARG A 65 -0.66 18.64 -1.46
N ALA A 66 -1.67 18.26 -2.25
CA ALA A 66 -3.05 18.49 -1.89
C ALA A 66 -3.43 17.73 -0.61
N ALA A 67 -4.36 18.29 0.17
CA ALA A 67 -4.85 17.67 1.38
C ALA A 67 -5.54 16.33 1.09
N THR A 68 -6.32 16.27 0.00
CA THR A 68 -6.91 15.02 -0.48
C THR A 68 -6.19 14.62 -1.77
N ARG A 69 -5.69 13.39 -1.81
CA ARG A 69 -4.88 12.94 -2.94
C ARG A 69 -4.84 11.42 -3.04
N ILE A 70 -4.53 10.93 -4.22
CA ILE A 70 -4.04 9.57 -4.39
C ILE A 70 -2.59 9.59 -3.91
N ASP A 71 -2.32 8.90 -2.80
CA ASP A 71 -1.01 8.94 -2.15
C ASP A 71 -0.01 7.99 -2.82
N HIS A 72 -0.44 6.76 -3.06
CA HIS A 72 0.40 5.78 -3.74
C HIS A 72 -0.43 4.72 -4.45
N LEU A 73 0.22 4.06 -5.40
CA LEU A 73 -0.24 2.88 -6.11
C LEU A 73 0.60 1.71 -5.65
N ALA A 74 -0.02 0.59 -5.32
CA ALA A 74 0.69 -0.61 -4.89
C ALA A 74 0.60 -1.71 -5.92
N LEU A 75 1.75 -2.34 -6.18
CA LEU A 75 1.89 -3.49 -7.06
C LEU A 75 2.32 -4.70 -6.23
N ARG A 76 1.62 -5.81 -6.39
CA ARG A 76 1.95 -7.05 -5.69
C ARG A 76 2.91 -7.89 -6.51
N VAL A 77 4.00 -8.28 -5.85
CA VAL A 77 5.06 -9.10 -6.42
C VAL A 77 4.89 -10.53 -5.90
N GLN A 78 4.96 -11.50 -6.77
CA GLN A 78 4.70 -12.90 -6.46
C GLN A 78 6.01 -13.66 -6.21
N GLY A 79 6.22 -14.04 -4.95
CA GLY A 79 7.28 -14.93 -4.56
C GLY A 79 8.66 -14.29 -4.40
N ALA A 80 9.54 -15.02 -3.71
CA ALA A 80 10.85 -14.53 -3.31
C ALA A 80 11.78 -14.26 -4.50
N ALA A 81 11.69 -15.06 -5.55
CA ALA A 81 12.56 -14.89 -6.72
C ALA A 81 12.25 -13.59 -7.48
N GLU A 82 10.95 -13.31 -7.70
CA GLU A 82 10.53 -12.07 -8.34
C GLU A 82 10.85 -10.85 -7.47
N TRP A 83 10.72 -11.00 -6.16
CA TRP A 83 11.06 -9.96 -5.20
C TRP A 83 12.56 -9.61 -5.25
N ARG A 84 13.42 -10.61 -5.23
CA ARG A 84 14.87 -10.40 -5.35
C ARG A 84 15.24 -9.76 -6.70
N ALA A 85 14.61 -10.20 -7.78
CA ALA A 85 14.86 -9.64 -9.09
C ALA A 85 14.46 -8.16 -9.17
N LEU A 86 13.34 -7.79 -8.58
CA LEU A 86 12.90 -6.39 -8.48
C LEU A 86 13.95 -5.55 -7.74
N ARG A 87 14.38 -6.01 -6.57
CA ARG A 87 15.37 -5.27 -5.77
C ARG A 87 16.70 -5.13 -6.52
N ALA A 88 17.12 -6.17 -7.23
CA ALA A 88 18.33 -6.11 -8.05
C ALA A 88 18.21 -5.05 -9.16
N ARG A 89 17.06 -4.99 -9.84
CA ARG A 89 16.83 -3.95 -10.86
C ARG A 89 16.86 -2.54 -10.29
N LEU A 90 16.27 -2.33 -9.10
CA LEU A 90 16.34 -1.03 -8.44
C LEU A 90 17.78 -0.62 -8.14
N HIS A 91 18.60 -1.54 -7.65
CA HIS A 91 20.02 -1.28 -7.43
C HIS A 91 20.79 -1.01 -8.73
N GLU A 92 20.59 -1.84 -9.74
CA GLU A 92 21.26 -1.71 -11.05
C GLU A 92 20.97 -0.36 -11.72
N HIS A 93 19.74 0.13 -11.57
CA HIS A 93 19.32 1.41 -12.14
C HIS A 93 19.56 2.59 -11.18
N ALA A 94 20.19 2.37 -10.05
CA ALA A 94 20.47 3.39 -9.02
C ALA A 94 19.21 4.14 -8.59
N ILE A 95 18.09 3.43 -8.45
CA ILE A 95 16.82 4.01 -8.02
C ILE A 95 16.76 3.97 -6.48
N PRO A 96 16.67 5.13 -5.80
CA PRO A 96 16.49 5.17 -4.36
C PRO A 96 15.14 4.55 -3.95
N PHE A 97 15.15 3.77 -2.90
CA PHE A 97 13.92 3.20 -2.34
C PHE A 97 14.03 3.05 -0.83
N SER A 98 12.90 2.99 -0.16
CA SER A 98 12.81 2.67 1.26
C SER A 98 12.07 1.34 1.44
N GLU A 99 12.34 0.68 2.55
CA GLU A 99 11.74 -0.61 2.87
C GLU A 99 10.95 -0.51 4.18
N ALA A 100 9.90 -1.30 4.27
CA ALA A 100 9.12 -1.46 5.49
C ALA A 100 8.59 -2.88 5.60
N ASP A 101 8.37 -3.31 6.82
CA ASP A 101 7.72 -4.59 7.12
C ASP A 101 6.35 -4.32 7.71
N VAL A 102 5.40 -5.19 7.37
CA VAL A 102 4.08 -5.21 8.00
C VAL A 102 3.95 -6.53 8.76
N PRO A 103 4.44 -6.59 10.02
CA PRO A 103 4.56 -7.86 10.74
C PRO A 103 3.25 -8.62 10.92
N LEU A 104 2.16 -7.90 11.21
CA LEU A 104 0.85 -8.52 11.41
C LEU A 104 0.27 -9.12 10.14
N ALA A 105 0.55 -8.50 9.00
CA ALA A 105 0.13 -8.99 7.69
C ALA A 105 1.17 -9.91 7.06
N ARG A 106 2.36 -10.04 7.65
CA ARG A 106 3.49 -10.82 7.15
C ARG A 106 3.86 -10.44 5.72
N GLU A 107 4.05 -9.15 5.51
CA GLU A 107 4.38 -8.59 4.22
C GLU A 107 5.62 -7.73 4.31
N GLN A 108 6.35 -7.65 3.20
CA GLN A 108 7.42 -6.67 3.00
C GLN A 108 6.99 -5.66 1.95
N GLN A 109 7.43 -4.43 2.13
CA GLN A 109 7.10 -3.32 1.24
C GLN A 109 8.38 -2.61 0.81
N VAL A 110 8.39 -2.18 -0.45
CA VAL A 110 9.39 -1.28 -1.01
C VAL A 110 8.67 -0.08 -1.59
N PHE A 111 9.14 1.12 -1.26
CA PHE A 111 8.54 2.37 -1.74
C PHE A 111 9.54 3.11 -2.61
N VAL A 112 9.06 3.54 -3.78
CA VAL A 112 9.83 4.33 -4.74
C VAL A 112 9.07 5.62 -5.03
N GLN A 113 9.73 6.76 -4.88
CA GLN A 113 9.18 8.04 -5.33
C GLN A 113 9.53 8.25 -6.81
N LEU A 114 8.53 8.11 -7.68
CA LEU A 114 8.72 8.28 -9.13
C LEU A 114 8.91 9.74 -9.50
N ALA A 115 8.19 10.62 -8.83
CA ALA A 115 8.16 12.05 -9.06
C ALA A 115 7.63 12.73 -7.81
N PRO A 116 7.74 14.06 -7.67
CA PRO A 116 7.10 14.75 -6.57
C PRO A 116 5.60 14.42 -6.50
N GLY A 117 5.18 13.86 -5.36
CA GLY A 117 3.77 13.49 -5.15
C GLY A 117 3.33 12.14 -5.73
N VAL A 118 4.19 11.39 -6.38
CA VAL A 118 3.85 10.09 -6.95
C VAL A 118 4.74 9.00 -6.34
N VAL A 119 4.15 8.12 -5.54
CA VAL A 119 4.83 7.01 -4.89
C VAL A 119 4.29 5.69 -5.41
N ILE A 120 5.19 4.77 -5.72
CA ILE A 120 4.86 3.38 -6.01
C ILE A 120 5.30 2.52 -4.83
N GLU A 121 4.38 1.70 -4.34
CA GLU A 121 4.67 0.66 -3.37
C GLU A 121 4.76 -0.68 -4.10
N PHE A 122 5.79 -1.46 -3.79
CA PHE A 122 5.81 -2.88 -4.13
C PHE A 122 5.61 -3.66 -2.85
N VAL A 123 4.75 -4.66 -2.88
CA VAL A 123 4.43 -5.46 -1.71
C VAL A 123 4.52 -6.94 -2.04
N THR A 124 5.08 -7.72 -1.12
CA THR A 124 5.13 -9.18 -1.25
C THR A 124 4.79 -9.84 0.08
N SER A 125 4.17 -11.01 -0.01
CA SER A 125 3.89 -11.82 1.16
C SER A 125 5.13 -12.59 1.59
N LEU A 126 5.40 -12.62 2.89
CA LEU A 126 6.50 -13.40 3.43
C LEU A 126 6.14 -14.88 3.48
N SER A 127 7.09 -15.73 3.10
CA SER A 127 6.94 -17.16 3.22
C SER A 127 6.77 -17.57 4.69
N SER A 128 5.94 -18.58 4.95
CA SER A 128 5.80 -19.11 6.30
C SER A 128 7.12 -19.76 6.75
N PRO A 129 7.66 -19.38 7.91
CA PRO A 129 8.89 -20.01 8.42
C PRO A 129 8.77 -21.53 8.61
N SER A 130 7.56 -22.01 8.89
CA SER A 130 7.30 -23.42 9.10
C SER A 130 7.43 -24.25 7.83
N ALA A 131 7.12 -23.68 6.66
CA ALA A 131 7.27 -24.35 5.38
C ALA A 131 8.74 -24.53 5.01
N PHE A 132 9.61 -23.65 5.46
CA PHE A 132 11.04 -23.70 5.16
C PHE A 132 11.79 -24.69 6.05
N SER A 133 11.42 -24.81 7.33
CA SER A 133 12.05 -25.74 8.25
C SER A 133 11.71 -27.21 7.95
N ALA A 134 10.60 -27.45 7.27
CA ALA A 134 10.20 -28.82 6.90
C ALA A 134 11.03 -29.40 5.76
N PHE A 135 11.74 -28.57 5.00
CA PHE A 135 12.53 -28.98 3.83
C PHE A 135 14.05 -28.82 4.02
N SER A 136 14.50 -28.37 5.18
CA SER A 136 15.93 -28.13 5.42
C SER A 136 16.64 -29.30 6.13
N ASN A 137 16.03 -30.47 6.18
CA ASN A 137 16.64 -31.70 6.69
C ASN A 137 16.89 -32.70 5.58
#